data_9e16e21c4dc83fc74936102808ee83b5
#
_entry.id   9e16e21c4dc83fc74936102808ee83b5
#
_cell.length_a   1.000
_cell.length_b   1.000
_cell.length_c   1.000
_cell.angle_alpha   90.00
_cell.angle_beta   90.00
_cell.angle_gamma   90.00
#
_symmetry.space_group_name_H-M   'P 1'
#
loop_
_entity.id
_entity.type
_entity.pdbx_description
1 polymer ?
#
loop_
_entity_poly.entity_id
_entity_poly.type
_entity_poly.pdbx_seq_one_letter_code
_entity_poly.pdbx_strand_id
1 'polypeptide(L)'
;MRISKKVAEIWLKLFKKIEIYATILDNNVKYNYRKAVTQYMNRFELVVPCHFGLEAVVKREIYDLGYEITRVEDGRVSFEGDAEAICRANIFLRGAERVLLQVGRFKAATFDELFENVKALPWENYIPKDGRFWVKKASSIKSKLFSPSDIQSIVKKAMVERMKRSYHIDWFPEDGAQYRVRVFLYKDRESTR
;
A
#
# COMPACT_ATOMS: atom_id res chain seq x y z
N MET A 1 6.19 -5.73 28.20
CA MET A 1 7.58 -5.29 27.94
C MET A 1 7.56 -3.79 27.64
N ARG A 2 8.09 -2.94 28.52
CA ARG A 2 8.09 -1.47 28.32
C ARG A 2 9.20 -1.09 27.35
N ILE A 3 8.82 -0.68 26.15
CA ILE A 3 9.78 -0.12 25.18
C ILE A 3 10.30 1.20 25.74
N SER A 4 11.63 1.31 25.87
CA SER A 4 12.32 2.49 26.38
C SER A 4 12.00 3.73 25.51
N LYS A 5 11.77 4.91 26.14
CA LYS A 5 11.57 6.20 25.46
C LYS A 5 12.62 6.49 24.37
N LYS A 6 13.86 6.04 24.56
CA LYS A 6 14.95 6.17 23.57
C LYS A 6 14.70 5.39 22.28
N VAL A 7 14.09 4.20 22.36
CA VAL A 7 13.75 3.41 21.19
C VAL A 7 12.64 4.09 20.39
N ALA A 8 11.63 4.66 21.07
CA ALA A 8 10.57 5.42 20.41
C ALA A 8 11.10 6.67 19.67
N GLU A 9 12.10 7.37 20.22
CA GLU A 9 12.72 8.53 19.56
C GLU A 9 13.58 8.17 18.34
N ILE A 10 14.28 7.04 18.40
CA ILE A 10 15.04 6.50 17.26
C ILE A 10 14.06 6.07 16.15
N TRP A 11 12.96 5.47 16.53
CA TRP A 11 11.88 5.08 15.62
C TRP A 11 11.23 6.29 14.94
N LEU A 12 10.97 7.36 15.70
CA LEU A 12 10.46 8.62 15.12
C LEU A 12 11.43 9.24 14.10
N LYS A 13 12.73 9.13 14.31
CA LYS A 13 13.76 9.64 13.39
C LYS A 13 13.90 8.79 12.13
N LEU A 14 13.71 7.47 12.23
CA LEU A 14 13.67 6.54 11.08
C LEU A 14 12.40 6.72 10.23
N PHE A 15 11.26 6.98 10.86
CA PHE A 15 10.01 7.31 10.18
C PHE A 15 10.07 8.58 9.32
N LYS A 16 11.01 9.48 9.61
CA LYS A 16 11.25 10.67 8.78
C LYS A 16 11.73 10.37 7.35
N LYS A 17 12.19 9.16 7.07
CA LYS A 17 12.64 8.72 5.73
C LYS A 17 11.58 7.93 4.95
N ILE A 18 10.53 7.48 5.60
CA ILE A 18 9.37 6.86 4.97
C ILE A 18 8.36 8.00 4.81
N GLU A 19 8.01 8.38 3.58
CA GLU A 19 7.08 9.47 3.26
C GLU A 19 5.63 9.16 3.69
N ILE A 20 5.44 8.92 4.98
CA ILE A 20 4.15 8.94 5.66
C ILE A 20 4.36 9.76 6.93
N TYR A 21 4.33 11.09 6.79
CA TYR A 21 4.37 11.99 7.93
C TYR A 21 2.98 12.16 8.53
N ALA A 22 2.83 11.74 9.80
CA ALA A 22 1.87 12.35 10.68
C ALA A 22 2.59 13.51 11.40
N THR A 23 2.23 14.74 11.07
CA THR A 23 2.66 15.94 11.81
C THR A 23 2.01 15.86 13.20
N ILE A 24 2.81 15.60 14.23
CA ILE A 24 2.37 15.64 15.62
C ILE A 24 2.94 16.91 16.25
N LEU A 25 2.16 17.96 16.28
CA LEU A 25 2.21 19.04 17.24
C LEU A 25 0.81 19.63 17.32
N ASP A 26 0.00 19.23 18.27
CA ASP A 26 -0.85 19.97 19.17
C ASP A 26 -1.82 19.05 19.92
N ASN A 27 -2.27 19.42 21.08
CA ASN A 27 -3.16 18.85 22.12
C ASN A 27 -4.11 17.66 21.79
N ASN A 28 -4.05 17.03 20.63
CA ASN A 28 -4.73 15.81 20.21
C ASN A 28 -3.86 14.52 20.34
N VAL A 29 -2.72 14.61 21.03
CA VAL A 29 -1.70 13.55 21.15
C VAL A 29 -2.30 12.24 21.67
N LYS A 30 -3.28 12.26 22.58
CA LYS A 30 -3.90 11.05 23.13
C LYS A 30 -4.76 10.28 22.12
N TYR A 31 -5.47 10.97 21.24
CA TYR A 31 -6.33 10.34 20.22
C TYR A 31 -5.51 9.75 19.08
N ASN A 32 -4.49 10.50 18.63
CA ASN A 32 -3.60 10.06 17.57
C ASN A 32 -2.66 8.92 18.03
N TYR A 33 -2.23 8.92 19.30
CA TYR A 33 -1.42 7.83 19.85
C TYR A 33 -2.18 6.50 19.91
N ARG A 34 -3.46 6.50 20.33
CA ARG A 34 -4.30 5.29 20.30
C ARG A 34 -4.53 4.79 18.88
N LYS A 35 -4.82 5.68 17.93
CA LYS A 35 -5.00 5.34 16.52
C LYS A 35 -3.70 4.82 15.91
N ALA A 36 -2.56 5.44 16.22
CA ALA A 36 -1.24 4.98 15.79
C ALA A 36 -0.91 3.60 16.39
N VAL A 37 -1.09 3.39 17.70
CA VAL A 37 -0.83 2.10 18.36
C VAL A 37 -1.72 1.00 17.80
N THR A 38 -3.00 1.28 17.53
CA THR A 38 -3.91 0.31 16.87
C THR A 38 -3.46 0.01 15.45
N GLN A 39 -2.96 1.00 14.72
CA GLN A 39 -2.39 0.83 13.39
C GLN A 39 -1.05 0.05 13.41
N TYR A 40 -0.24 0.19 14.47
CA TYR A 40 0.97 -0.60 14.69
C TYR A 40 0.70 -2.08 14.98
N MET A 41 -0.46 -2.40 15.54
CA MET A 41 -0.88 -3.78 15.81
C MET A 41 -1.60 -4.44 14.62
N ASN A 42 -1.96 -3.66 13.59
CA ASN A 42 -2.57 -4.20 12.39
C ASN A 42 -1.52 -4.90 11.53
N ARG A 43 -1.81 -6.12 11.14
CA ARG A 43 -1.05 -6.83 10.11
C ARG A 43 -1.48 -6.35 8.73
N PHE A 44 -0.51 -6.16 7.87
CA PHE A 44 -0.68 -5.71 6.50
C PHE A 44 -0.18 -6.80 5.54
N GLU A 45 -0.84 -6.93 4.43
CA GLU A 45 -0.28 -7.64 3.29
C GLU A 45 0.70 -6.69 2.58
N LEU A 46 1.98 -7.07 2.57
CA LEU A 46 3.06 -6.32 1.96
C LEU A 46 3.47 -7.00 0.65
N VAL A 47 3.62 -6.21 -0.39
CA VAL A 47 4.02 -6.69 -1.72
C VAL A 47 5.38 -6.11 -2.08
N VAL A 48 6.30 -6.97 -2.44
CA VAL A 48 7.68 -6.63 -2.80
C VAL A 48 7.91 -6.96 -4.26
N PRO A 49 7.85 -5.97 -5.17
CA PRO A 49 8.25 -6.16 -6.55
C PRO A 49 9.75 -6.40 -6.66
N CYS A 50 10.12 -7.31 -7.54
CA CYS A 50 11.51 -7.63 -7.87
C CYS A 50 11.65 -7.91 -9.37
N HIS A 51 12.87 -7.98 -9.87
CA HIS A 51 13.10 -8.44 -11.23
C HIS A 51 12.77 -9.93 -11.38
N PHE A 52 12.28 -10.31 -12.57
CA PHE A 52 11.99 -11.70 -12.89
C PHE A 52 13.21 -12.59 -12.63
N GLY A 53 12.99 -13.72 -11.95
CA GLY A 53 14.02 -14.66 -11.57
C GLY A 53 14.66 -14.37 -10.20
N LEU A 54 14.39 -13.24 -9.58
CA LEU A 54 14.88 -12.91 -8.23
C LEU A 54 13.87 -13.25 -7.13
N GLU A 55 12.72 -13.82 -7.47
CA GLU A 55 11.65 -14.13 -6.50
C GLU A 55 12.16 -15.09 -5.40
N ALA A 56 12.97 -16.08 -5.77
CA ALA A 56 13.55 -17.02 -4.81
C ALA A 56 14.53 -16.34 -3.85
N VAL A 57 15.30 -15.36 -4.33
CA VAL A 57 16.23 -14.57 -3.52
C VAL A 57 15.47 -13.69 -2.53
N VAL A 58 14.49 -12.91 -3.03
CA VAL A 58 13.67 -12.02 -2.20
C VAL A 58 12.87 -12.84 -1.18
N LYS A 59 12.34 -14.00 -1.58
CA LYS A 59 11.68 -14.96 -0.69
C LYS A 59 12.59 -15.33 0.48
N ARG A 60 13.86 -15.68 0.20
CA ARG A 60 14.81 -16.05 1.24
C ARG A 60 15.13 -14.86 2.15
N GLU A 61 15.38 -13.70 1.58
CA GLU A 61 15.62 -12.48 2.37
C GLU A 61 14.47 -12.17 3.34
N ILE A 62 13.20 -12.36 2.92
CA ILE A 62 12.02 -12.17 3.77
C ILE A 62 11.98 -13.20 4.90
N TYR A 63 12.29 -14.47 4.62
CA TYR A 63 12.39 -15.51 5.66
C TYR A 63 13.50 -15.22 6.66
N ASP A 64 14.66 -14.75 6.20
CA ASP A 64 15.79 -14.37 7.07
C ASP A 64 15.44 -13.18 7.99
N LEU A 65 14.48 -12.33 7.58
CA LEU A 65 13.91 -11.30 8.44
C LEU A 65 12.86 -11.81 9.43
N GLY A 66 12.46 -13.09 9.34
CA GLY A 66 11.51 -13.74 10.25
C GLY A 66 10.04 -13.54 9.86
N TYR A 67 9.73 -13.23 8.58
CA TYR A 67 8.36 -13.06 8.11
C TYR A 67 7.91 -14.24 7.27
N GLU A 68 6.61 -14.57 7.36
CA GLU A 68 5.98 -15.63 6.56
C GLU A 68 5.48 -15.09 5.23
N ILE A 69 5.78 -15.82 4.18
CA ILE A 69 5.36 -15.48 2.82
C ILE A 69 3.94 -15.97 2.58
N THR A 70 3.09 -15.07 2.13
CA THR A 70 1.71 -15.36 1.76
C THR A 70 1.60 -15.80 0.31
N ARG A 71 2.46 -15.22 -0.59
CA ARG A 71 2.39 -15.50 -2.02
C ARG A 71 3.67 -15.19 -2.76
N VAL A 72 3.93 -15.98 -3.79
CA VAL A 72 4.99 -15.73 -4.78
C VAL A 72 4.34 -15.71 -6.16
N GLU A 73 4.54 -14.62 -6.89
CA GLU A 73 4.05 -14.43 -8.25
C GLU A 73 5.20 -13.89 -9.11
N ASP A 74 5.07 -13.98 -10.42
CA ASP A 74 6.10 -13.53 -11.36
C ASP A 74 6.45 -12.03 -11.08
N GLY A 75 7.70 -11.77 -10.72
CA GLY A 75 8.23 -10.43 -10.43
C GLY A 75 7.78 -9.82 -9.10
N ARG A 76 7.23 -10.60 -8.15
CA ARG A 76 6.86 -10.10 -6.82
C ARG A 76 6.68 -11.20 -5.78
N VAL A 77 6.96 -10.84 -4.54
CA VAL A 77 6.73 -11.69 -3.36
C VAL A 77 5.84 -10.93 -2.39
N SER A 78 4.83 -11.59 -1.82
CA SER A 78 3.95 -11.00 -0.80
C SER A 78 4.17 -11.69 0.53
N PHE A 79 4.11 -10.93 1.60
CA PHE A 79 4.23 -11.43 2.96
C PHE A 79 3.37 -10.59 3.92
N GLU A 80 3.06 -11.14 5.08
CA GLU A 80 2.29 -10.48 6.11
C GLU A 80 3.22 -9.89 7.17
N GLY A 81 2.97 -8.63 7.53
CA GLY A 81 3.77 -7.95 8.54
C GLY A 81 3.08 -6.70 9.09
N ASP A 82 3.68 -6.14 10.12
CA ASP A 82 3.25 -4.90 10.76
C ASP A 82 4.06 -3.67 10.27
N ALA A 83 3.94 -2.55 10.96
CA ALA A 83 4.72 -1.35 10.66
C ALA A 83 6.24 -1.57 10.83
N GLU A 84 6.66 -2.43 11.76
CA GLU A 84 8.07 -2.81 11.91
C GLU A 84 8.56 -3.59 10.69
N ALA A 85 7.75 -4.50 10.18
CA ALA A 85 8.06 -5.26 8.98
C ALA A 85 8.29 -4.35 7.76
N ILE A 86 7.50 -3.28 7.60
CA ILE A 86 7.70 -2.29 6.53
C ILE A 86 9.08 -1.65 6.65
N CYS A 87 9.46 -1.22 7.86
CA CYS A 87 10.76 -0.58 8.11
C CYS A 87 11.92 -1.55 7.85
N ARG A 88 11.85 -2.76 8.42
CA ARG A 88 12.89 -3.77 8.27
C ARG A 88 13.05 -4.20 6.82
N ALA A 89 11.96 -4.43 6.11
CA ALA A 89 11.99 -4.80 4.71
C ALA A 89 12.63 -3.71 3.84
N ASN A 90 12.32 -2.42 4.06
CA ASN A 90 12.94 -1.32 3.32
C ASN A 90 14.43 -1.14 3.59
N ILE A 91 14.93 -1.59 4.75
CA ILE A 91 16.36 -1.46 5.14
C ILE A 91 17.17 -2.66 4.65
N PHE A 92 16.63 -3.87 4.78
CA PHE A 92 17.41 -5.10 4.66
C PHE A 92 17.20 -5.87 3.35
N LEU A 93 16.05 -5.71 2.66
CA LEU A 93 15.85 -6.37 1.38
C LEU A 93 16.73 -5.73 0.29
N ARG A 94 17.55 -6.54 -0.36
CA ARG A 94 18.49 -6.13 -1.40
C ARG A 94 17.97 -6.43 -2.81
N GLY A 95 17.23 -7.54 -2.94
CA GLY A 95 16.62 -7.96 -4.21
C GLY A 95 15.33 -7.24 -4.56
N ALA A 96 14.84 -6.38 -3.67
CA ALA A 96 13.57 -5.68 -3.78
C ALA A 96 13.72 -4.28 -4.39
N GLU A 97 12.81 -3.89 -5.29
CA GLU A 97 12.75 -2.50 -5.76
C GLU A 97 12.18 -1.56 -4.68
N ARG A 98 11.17 -2.02 -3.95
CA ARG A 98 10.45 -1.29 -2.89
C ARG A 98 9.51 -2.20 -2.13
N VAL A 99 8.97 -1.71 -1.02
CA VAL A 99 7.89 -2.36 -0.29
C VAL A 99 6.59 -1.60 -0.54
N LEU A 100 5.54 -2.30 -0.95
CA LEU A 100 4.21 -1.74 -1.22
C LEU A 100 3.21 -2.30 -0.20
N LEU A 101 2.31 -1.46 0.28
CA LEU A 101 1.17 -1.85 1.07
C LEU A 101 0.03 -2.28 0.15
N GLN A 102 -0.50 -3.48 0.30
CA GLN A 102 -1.67 -3.94 -0.44
C GLN A 102 -2.94 -3.45 0.23
N VAL A 103 -3.63 -2.52 -0.41
CA VAL A 103 -4.90 -1.96 0.10
C VAL A 103 -6.07 -2.90 -0.18
N GLY A 104 -6.02 -3.62 -1.30
CA GLY A 104 -7.07 -4.57 -1.65
C GLY A 104 -6.66 -5.50 -2.79
N ARG A 105 -7.40 -6.61 -2.88
CA ARG A 105 -7.26 -7.59 -3.96
C ARG A 105 -8.65 -8.14 -4.30
N PHE A 106 -9.01 -8.08 -5.56
CA PHE A 106 -10.31 -8.50 -6.07
C PHE A 106 -10.21 -8.92 -7.54
N LYS A 107 -11.24 -9.58 -8.05
CA LYS A 107 -11.38 -9.88 -9.48
C LYS A 107 -12.18 -8.76 -10.15
N ALA A 108 -11.77 -8.37 -11.36
CA ALA A 108 -12.50 -7.42 -12.19
C ALA A 108 -12.26 -7.77 -13.67
N ALA A 109 -13.30 -8.17 -14.37
CA ALA A 109 -13.28 -8.48 -15.79
C ALA A 109 -13.78 -7.30 -16.65
N THR A 110 -14.49 -6.35 -16.05
CA THR A 110 -15.01 -5.14 -16.67
C THR A 110 -14.54 -3.88 -15.94
N PHE A 111 -14.61 -2.74 -16.63
CA PHE A 111 -14.26 -1.46 -16.02
C PHE A 111 -15.25 -1.05 -14.91
N ASP A 112 -16.51 -1.46 -15.00
CA ASP A 112 -17.51 -1.19 -13.96
C ASP A 112 -17.20 -1.99 -12.70
N GLU A 113 -16.85 -3.27 -12.83
CA GLU A 113 -16.40 -4.09 -11.69
C GLU A 113 -15.12 -3.52 -11.06
N LEU A 114 -14.17 -3.07 -11.87
CA LEU A 114 -12.96 -2.40 -11.38
C LEU A 114 -13.32 -1.16 -10.57
N PHE A 115 -14.20 -0.31 -11.09
CA PHE A 115 -14.64 0.91 -10.45
C PHE A 115 -15.31 0.64 -9.10
N GLU A 116 -16.32 -0.23 -9.06
CA GLU A 116 -17.07 -0.51 -7.83
C GLU A 116 -16.21 -1.20 -6.77
N ASN A 117 -15.35 -2.15 -7.15
CA ASN A 117 -14.44 -2.79 -6.22
C ASN A 117 -13.41 -1.81 -5.63
N VAL A 118 -12.83 -0.93 -6.45
CA VAL A 118 -11.89 0.10 -5.97
C VAL A 118 -12.59 1.10 -5.05
N LYS A 119 -13.81 1.51 -5.38
CA LYS A 119 -14.64 2.41 -4.58
C LYS A 119 -15.04 1.79 -3.23
N ALA A 120 -15.18 0.46 -3.16
CA ALA A 120 -15.48 -0.25 -1.91
C ALA A 120 -14.29 -0.28 -0.92
N LEU A 121 -13.06 -0.05 -1.37
CA LEU A 121 -11.88 -0.05 -0.50
C LEU A 121 -11.88 1.14 0.46
N PRO A 122 -11.36 0.94 1.70
CA PRO A 122 -11.36 1.98 2.74
C PRO A 122 -10.17 2.95 2.56
N TRP A 123 -10.16 3.74 1.51
CA TRP A 123 -9.06 4.66 1.18
C TRP A 123 -8.78 5.69 2.26
N GLU A 124 -9.81 6.09 3.01
CA GLU A 124 -9.73 7.02 4.13
C GLU A 124 -8.85 6.54 5.30
N ASN A 125 -8.61 5.23 5.38
CA ASN A 125 -7.70 4.67 6.39
C ASN A 125 -6.22 4.87 6.03
N TYR A 126 -5.93 5.13 4.76
CA TYR A 126 -4.57 5.22 4.23
C TYR A 126 -4.19 6.61 3.77
N ILE A 127 -5.15 7.37 3.23
CA ILE A 127 -4.93 8.68 2.61
C ILE A 127 -5.74 9.72 3.40
N PRO A 128 -5.10 10.67 4.09
CA PRO A 128 -5.80 11.73 4.80
C PRO A 128 -6.47 12.71 3.83
N LYS A 129 -7.32 13.60 4.39
CA LYS A 129 -8.13 14.56 3.64
C LYS A 129 -7.32 15.51 2.75
N ASP A 130 -6.14 15.90 3.21
CA ASP A 130 -5.20 16.81 2.54
C ASP A 130 -4.19 16.07 1.64
N GLY A 131 -4.22 14.73 1.66
CA GLY A 131 -3.27 13.90 0.93
C GLY A 131 -3.35 14.07 -0.59
N ARG A 132 -2.19 14.25 -1.24
CA ARG A 132 -2.07 14.28 -2.70
C ARG A 132 -1.91 12.87 -3.24
N PHE A 133 -2.88 12.36 -3.98
CA PHE A 133 -2.88 10.98 -4.45
C PHE A 133 -3.09 10.85 -5.96
N TRP A 134 -2.39 9.90 -6.55
CA TRP A 134 -2.56 9.56 -7.98
C TRP A 134 -2.15 8.13 -8.27
N VAL A 135 -2.65 7.58 -9.37
CA VAL A 135 -2.26 6.26 -9.88
C VAL A 135 -1.01 6.41 -10.72
N LYS A 136 0.15 6.06 -10.15
CA LYS A 136 1.46 6.21 -10.81
C LYS A 136 1.66 5.21 -11.94
N LYS A 137 1.19 3.96 -11.76
CA LYS A 137 1.39 2.86 -12.71
C LYS A 137 0.23 1.90 -12.66
N ALA A 138 -0.32 1.58 -13.82
CA ALA A 138 -1.18 0.44 -14.04
C ALA A 138 -0.41 -0.58 -14.90
N SER A 139 -0.34 -1.82 -14.45
CA SER A 139 0.24 -2.93 -15.21
C SER A 139 -0.84 -3.95 -15.49
N SER A 140 -1.03 -4.28 -16.76
CA SER A 140 -2.00 -5.28 -17.20
C SER A 140 -1.27 -6.37 -17.96
N ILE A 141 -1.30 -7.60 -17.41
CA ILE A 141 -0.65 -8.78 -18.01
C ILE A 141 -1.70 -9.86 -18.21
N LYS A 142 -1.96 -10.21 -19.48
CA LYS A 142 -2.96 -11.24 -19.85
C LYS A 142 -4.37 -10.95 -19.30
N SER A 143 -4.73 -9.68 -19.15
CA SER A 143 -6.05 -9.21 -18.71
C SER A 143 -6.91 -8.77 -19.87
N LYS A 144 -8.25 -8.81 -19.69
CA LYS A 144 -9.22 -8.23 -20.61
C LYS A 144 -9.15 -6.70 -20.60
N LEU A 145 -8.82 -6.12 -19.46
CA LEU A 145 -8.59 -4.69 -19.28
C LEU A 145 -7.12 -4.37 -19.62
N PHE A 146 -6.88 -3.96 -20.86
CA PHE A 146 -5.50 -3.82 -21.40
C PHE A 146 -5.00 -2.37 -21.51
N SER A 147 -5.89 -1.36 -21.40
CA SER A 147 -5.52 0.06 -21.50
C SER A 147 -5.05 0.61 -20.15
N PRO A 148 -3.73 0.86 -19.93
CA PRO A 148 -3.24 1.40 -18.67
C PRO A 148 -3.78 2.79 -18.33
N SER A 149 -4.02 3.65 -19.34
CA SER A 149 -4.56 5.00 -19.16
C SER A 149 -5.99 4.97 -18.63
N ASP A 150 -6.83 4.09 -19.19
CA ASP A 150 -8.23 3.97 -18.78
C ASP A 150 -8.31 3.38 -17.37
N ILE A 151 -7.49 2.37 -17.09
CA ILE A 151 -7.39 1.80 -15.74
C ILE A 151 -6.99 2.88 -14.72
N GLN A 152 -5.99 3.71 -15.03
CA GLN A 152 -5.55 4.79 -14.14
C GLN A 152 -6.67 5.81 -13.89
N SER A 153 -7.36 6.22 -14.94
CA SER A 153 -8.45 7.19 -14.87
C SER A 153 -9.63 6.67 -14.05
N ILE A 154 -10.04 5.42 -14.29
CA ILE A 154 -11.14 4.78 -13.59
C ILE A 154 -10.81 4.57 -12.11
N VAL A 155 -9.62 4.08 -11.80
CA VAL A 155 -9.18 3.90 -10.42
C VAL A 155 -9.11 5.23 -9.68
N LYS A 156 -8.52 6.28 -10.31
CA LYS A 156 -8.49 7.63 -9.69
C LYS A 156 -9.91 8.14 -9.42
N LYS A 157 -10.83 7.99 -10.37
CA LYS A 157 -12.24 8.40 -10.22
C LYS A 157 -12.92 7.67 -9.07
N ALA A 158 -12.76 6.36 -8.98
CA ALA A 158 -13.34 5.53 -7.91
C ALA A 158 -12.80 5.93 -6.52
N MET A 159 -11.50 6.18 -6.41
CA MET A 159 -10.86 6.68 -5.18
C MET A 159 -11.45 8.03 -4.76
N VAL A 160 -11.54 8.97 -5.71
CA VAL A 160 -12.12 10.31 -5.46
C VAL A 160 -13.55 10.20 -4.96
N GLU A 161 -14.40 9.40 -5.60
CA GLU A 161 -15.79 9.22 -5.15
C GLU A 161 -15.88 8.63 -3.74
N ARG A 162 -15.08 7.61 -3.44
CA ARG A 162 -15.03 7.04 -2.09
C ARG A 162 -14.62 8.08 -1.05
N MET A 163 -13.54 8.80 -1.31
CA MET A 163 -12.98 9.76 -0.37
C MET A 163 -13.87 11.00 -0.20
N LYS A 164 -14.52 11.49 -1.27
CA LYS A 164 -15.54 12.54 -1.18
C LYS A 164 -16.65 12.15 -0.21
N ARG A 165 -17.16 10.93 -0.35
CA ARG A 165 -18.21 10.40 0.53
C ARG A 165 -17.75 10.24 1.97
N SER A 166 -16.52 9.74 2.19
CA SER A 166 -15.99 9.50 3.54
C SER A 166 -15.62 10.77 4.28
N TYR A 167 -15.07 11.76 3.57
CA TYR A 167 -14.63 13.04 4.16
C TYR A 167 -15.68 14.15 4.10
N HIS A 168 -16.82 13.91 3.42
CA HIS A 168 -17.87 14.92 3.20
C HIS A 168 -17.33 16.21 2.58
N ILE A 169 -16.50 16.10 1.52
CA ILE A 169 -15.89 17.22 0.81
C ILE A 169 -16.06 17.05 -0.69
N ASP A 170 -16.16 18.15 -1.42
CA ASP A 170 -16.23 18.15 -2.88
C ASP A 170 -14.88 18.41 -3.53
N TRP A 171 -13.94 19.01 -2.80
CA TRP A 171 -12.62 19.39 -3.30
C TRP A 171 -11.53 18.91 -2.35
N PHE A 172 -10.44 18.37 -2.92
CA PHE A 172 -9.23 17.97 -2.19
C PHE A 172 -8.17 19.06 -2.35
N PRO A 173 -7.62 19.61 -1.26
CA PRO A 173 -6.57 20.64 -1.32
C PRO A 173 -5.27 20.11 -1.94
N GLU A 174 -4.98 18.81 -1.79
CA GLU A 174 -3.78 18.12 -2.31
C GLU A 174 -2.45 18.79 -1.92
N ASP A 175 -2.40 19.44 -0.77
CA ASP A 175 -1.23 20.14 -0.22
C ASP A 175 -0.43 19.33 0.80
N GLY A 176 -0.95 18.16 1.18
CA GLY A 176 -0.32 17.23 2.10
C GLY A 176 0.66 16.25 1.47
N ALA A 177 0.89 15.14 2.16
CA ALA A 177 1.82 14.09 1.75
C ALA A 177 1.40 13.39 0.44
N GLN A 178 2.38 12.86 -0.29
CA GLN A 178 2.16 12.21 -1.59
C GLN A 178 1.87 10.72 -1.44
N TYR A 179 0.75 10.26 -2.01
CA TYR A 179 0.32 8.86 -2.04
C TYR A 179 0.29 8.33 -3.47
N ARG A 180 1.26 7.48 -3.79
CA ARG A 180 1.43 6.91 -5.13
C ARG A 180 0.80 5.52 -5.17
N VAL A 181 -0.33 5.39 -5.85
CA VAL A 181 -1.04 4.11 -6.02
C VAL A 181 -0.49 3.35 -7.22
N ARG A 182 -0.36 2.04 -7.10
CA ARG A 182 -0.04 1.12 -8.20
C ARG A 182 -1.16 0.10 -8.35
N VAL A 183 -1.50 -0.21 -9.58
CA VAL A 183 -2.52 -1.19 -9.94
C VAL A 183 -1.87 -2.31 -10.73
N PHE A 184 -2.08 -3.54 -10.30
CA PHE A 184 -1.62 -4.73 -11.00
C PHE A 184 -2.82 -5.58 -11.40
N LEU A 185 -3.08 -5.68 -12.69
CA LEU A 185 -4.06 -6.59 -13.27
C LEU A 185 -3.33 -7.79 -13.86
N TYR A 186 -3.74 -8.99 -13.47
CA TYR A 186 -3.00 -10.20 -13.82
C TYR A 186 -3.92 -11.40 -14.03
N LYS A 187 -3.81 -12.06 -15.19
CA LYS A 187 -4.44 -13.35 -15.51
C LYS A 187 -5.94 -13.44 -15.21
N ASP A 188 -6.74 -12.58 -15.80
CA ASP A 188 -8.19 -12.73 -15.81
C ASP A 188 -8.71 -13.43 -17.09
N ARG A 189 -7.84 -13.69 -18.06
CA ARG A 189 -8.15 -14.56 -19.20
C ARG A 189 -8.03 -16.00 -18.74
N GLU A 190 -9.13 -16.73 -18.71
CA GLU A 190 -9.11 -18.18 -18.71
C GLU A 190 -8.31 -18.64 -19.93
N SER A 191 -7.24 -19.39 -19.71
CA SER A 191 -6.54 -20.03 -20.82
C SER A 191 -7.45 -21.14 -21.35
N THR A 192 -8.24 -20.84 -22.36
CA THR A 192 -8.83 -21.86 -23.22
C THR A 192 -7.66 -22.60 -23.87
N ARG A 193 -7.38 -23.78 -23.37
CA ARG A 193 -6.60 -24.80 -24.06
C ARG A 193 -7.49 -25.46 -25.09
#